data_18ddeb2885388cf74b9ce29f3a412068
#
_entry.id   18ddeb2885388cf74b9ce29f3a412068
#
_cell.length_a   1.000
_cell.length_b   1.000
_cell.length_c   1.000
_cell.angle_alpha   90.00
_cell.angle_beta   90.00
_cell.angle_gamma   90.00
#
_symmetry.space_group_name_H-M   'P 1'
#
loop_
_entity.id
_entity.type
_entity.pdbx_description
1 polymer ?
#
loop_
_entity_poly.entity_id
_entity_poly.type
_entity_poly.pdbx_seq_one_letter_code
_entity_poly.pdbx_strand_id
1 'polypeptide(L)'
;MKNIFVTFYILLFFSCSNQEDDVDVIIDDTSWTQKEFTTNHGGLNRKYILYKPKNFSENAPLVMILHGYTSNNNNILTYSKMNTIADQNGFMVCYPQGSITPLTGQTHWNANLQMSNVNDIEFLSNLVSTIQQEFKTSKDNVFVAGMSNGGFMSYTLGCEKSDIFKAVASITGTMSGYDWQNCSPAYKIPILQMSGTNDRTVPWDGTMNTALGWGGAPHILDVMEFWSDLNACTQDEIIDFPDIDKSDYSTVSLTKKKGGSYNNEVLFYKVEGGGHDWPGAWGNQDINTSEEIWKFFKKHIN
;
A
#
# COMPACT_ATOMS: atom_id res chain seq x y z
N MET A 1 -97.16 -28.29 11.14
CA MET A 1 -95.88 -27.56 11.39
C MET A 1 -94.77 -28.51 10.95
N LYS A 2 -94.15 -28.30 9.80
CA LYS A 2 -93.09 -29.13 9.25
C LYS A 2 -91.78 -28.39 9.35
N ASN A 3 -90.90 -28.95 10.11
CA ASN A 3 -89.53 -28.40 10.25
C ASN A 3 -88.68 -28.89 9.06
N ILE A 4 -88.15 -27.96 8.29
CA ILE A 4 -87.21 -28.25 7.21
C ILE A 4 -85.78 -27.98 7.82
N PHE A 5 -84.99 -29.04 7.90
CA PHE A 5 -83.55 -28.95 8.17
C PHE A 5 -82.81 -28.71 6.87
N VAL A 6 -82.14 -27.56 6.79
CA VAL A 6 -81.21 -27.27 5.70
C VAL A 6 -79.82 -27.61 6.19
N THR A 7 -79.19 -28.64 5.58
CA THR A 7 -77.80 -29.03 5.85
C THR A 7 -76.89 -28.25 4.93
N PHE A 8 -76.02 -27.43 5.53
CA PHE A 8 -75.01 -26.68 4.82
C PHE A 8 -73.73 -27.53 4.70
N TYR A 9 -73.34 -27.86 3.47
CA TYR A 9 -72.06 -28.49 3.17
C TYR A 9 -71.00 -27.40 3.01
N ILE A 10 -70.02 -27.39 3.93
CA ILE A 10 -68.85 -26.54 3.79
C ILE A 10 -67.82 -27.31 2.98
N LEU A 11 -67.56 -26.84 1.73
CA LEU A 11 -66.43 -27.27 0.90
C LEU A 11 -65.18 -26.55 1.35
N LEU A 12 -64.25 -27.27 2.02
CA LEU A 12 -62.90 -26.81 2.34
C LEU A 12 -62.06 -26.95 1.05
N PHE A 13 -61.75 -25.81 0.43
CA PHE A 13 -60.71 -25.74 -0.59
C PHE A 13 -59.36 -25.73 0.08
N PHE A 14 -58.59 -26.82 -0.01
CA PHE A 14 -57.16 -26.81 0.27
C PHE A 14 -56.46 -26.11 -0.91
N SER A 15 -56.07 -24.88 -0.69
CA SER A 15 -55.11 -24.18 -1.56
C SER A 15 -53.69 -24.65 -1.20
N CYS A 16 -53.08 -25.50 -2.02
CA CYS A 16 -51.65 -25.72 -1.99
C CYS A 16 -50.96 -24.45 -2.50
N SER A 17 -50.45 -23.62 -1.63
CA SER A 17 -49.47 -22.61 -2.02
C SER A 17 -48.12 -23.33 -2.21
N ASN A 18 -47.70 -23.46 -3.46
CA ASN A 18 -46.30 -23.72 -3.77
C ASN A 18 -45.51 -22.49 -3.28
N GLN A 19 -44.85 -22.61 -2.13
CA GLN A 19 -43.74 -21.74 -1.78
C GLN A 19 -42.59 -22.13 -2.72
N GLU A 20 -42.38 -21.37 -3.78
CA GLU A 20 -41.11 -21.34 -4.45
C GLU A 20 -40.13 -20.74 -3.41
N ASP A 21 -39.26 -21.56 -2.89
CA ASP A 21 -38.09 -21.09 -2.16
C ASP A 21 -37.24 -20.27 -3.16
N ASP A 22 -37.38 -18.95 -3.09
CA ASP A 22 -36.42 -18.03 -3.70
C ASP A 22 -35.05 -18.33 -3.08
N VAL A 23 -34.31 -19.23 -3.69
CA VAL A 23 -32.89 -19.39 -3.45
C VAL A 23 -32.26 -18.10 -3.98
N ASP A 24 -31.99 -17.16 -3.08
CA ASP A 24 -31.08 -16.06 -3.36
C ASP A 24 -29.77 -16.68 -3.86
N VAL A 25 -29.63 -16.78 -5.18
CA VAL A 25 -28.35 -17.09 -5.81
C VAL A 25 -27.48 -15.89 -5.51
N ILE A 26 -26.72 -15.98 -4.43
CA ILE A 26 -25.59 -15.06 -4.19
C ILE A 26 -24.67 -15.29 -5.39
N ILE A 27 -24.84 -14.44 -6.42
CA ILE A 27 -23.87 -14.37 -7.52
C ILE A 27 -22.62 -13.81 -6.87
N ASP A 28 -21.71 -14.71 -6.49
CA ASP A 28 -20.35 -14.35 -6.12
C ASP A 28 -19.69 -13.75 -7.38
N ASP A 29 -19.86 -12.42 -7.55
CA ASP A 29 -19.27 -11.66 -8.66
C ASP A 29 -17.76 -11.57 -8.46
N THR A 30 -17.08 -12.70 -8.58
CA THR A 30 -15.61 -12.81 -8.53
C THR A 30 -14.96 -12.53 -9.88
N SER A 31 -15.74 -12.12 -10.89
CA SER A 31 -15.29 -11.97 -12.29
C SER A 31 -14.49 -10.68 -12.56
N TRP A 32 -14.46 -9.72 -11.59
CA TRP A 32 -13.77 -8.44 -11.77
C TRP A 32 -12.25 -8.61 -11.67
N THR A 33 -11.54 -7.80 -12.45
CA THR A 33 -10.08 -7.63 -12.34
C THR A 33 -9.71 -6.38 -11.54
N GLN A 34 -10.55 -5.34 -11.58
CA GLN A 34 -10.39 -4.10 -10.81
C GLN A 34 -11.74 -3.64 -10.28
N LYS A 35 -11.79 -3.28 -8.98
CA LYS A 35 -13.03 -2.82 -8.33
C LYS A 35 -12.73 -1.87 -7.18
N GLU A 36 -13.52 -0.80 -7.07
CA GLU A 36 -13.51 0.08 -5.88
C GLU A 36 -14.44 -0.47 -4.81
N PHE A 37 -13.95 -0.48 -3.58
CA PHE A 37 -14.65 -0.89 -2.38
C PHE A 37 -14.71 0.26 -1.38
N THR A 38 -15.63 0.15 -0.44
CA THR A 38 -15.75 1.06 0.70
C THR A 38 -15.81 0.26 1.99
N THR A 39 -15.25 0.82 3.06
CA THR A 39 -15.35 0.26 4.41
C THR A 39 -15.47 1.38 5.43
N ASN A 40 -16.13 1.14 6.54
CA ASN A 40 -16.15 2.09 7.65
C ASN A 40 -14.98 1.81 8.58
N HIS A 41 -14.18 2.83 8.89
CA HIS A 41 -13.10 2.74 9.87
C HIS A 41 -12.99 4.05 10.66
N GLY A 42 -13.02 3.98 11.98
CA GLY A 42 -12.94 5.15 12.86
C GLY A 42 -14.05 6.18 12.61
N GLY A 43 -15.24 5.74 12.19
CA GLY A 43 -16.37 6.61 11.82
C GLY A 43 -16.24 7.29 10.45
N LEU A 44 -15.18 7.01 9.69
CA LEU A 44 -14.95 7.50 8.34
C LEU A 44 -15.31 6.44 7.31
N ASN A 45 -15.97 6.86 6.22
CA ASN A 45 -16.16 6.01 5.05
C ASN A 45 -14.87 6.03 4.22
N ARG A 46 -14.09 4.94 4.29
CA ARG A 46 -12.79 4.80 3.62
C ARG A 46 -12.97 4.02 2.32
N LYS A 47 -12.26 4.43 1.28
CA LYS A 47 -12.27 3.80 -0.04
C LYS A 47 -10.96 3.09 -0.33
N TYR A 48 -11.01 2.06 -1.17
CA TYR A 48 -9.83 1.41 -1.73
C TYR A 48 -10.16 0.75 -3.05
N ILE A 49 -9.17 0.67 -3.94
CA ILE A 49 -9.28 -0.09 -5.19
C ILE A 49 -8.49 -1.38 -5.00
N LEU A 50 -9.09 -2.52 -5.36
CA LEU A 50 -8.39 -3.78 -5.52
C LEU A 50 -8.20 -4.10 -7.00
N TYR A 51 -7.03 -4.61 -7.30
CA TYR A 51 -6.71 -5.23 -8.57
C TYR A 51 -6.35 -6.69 -8.35
N LYS A 52 -7.12 -7.58 -8.99
CA LYS A 52 -6.93 -9.03 -8.97
C LYS A 52 -6.54 -9.49 -10.38
N PRO A 53 -5.29 -9.88 -10.63
CA PRO A 53 -4.88 -10.35 -11.95
C PRO A 53 -5.58 -11.66 -12.30
N LYS A 54 -5.70 -11.96 -13.60
CA LYS A 54 -6.39 -13.17 -14.08
C LYS A 54 -5.72 -14.47 -13.61
N ASN A 55 -4.42 -14.44 -13.36
CA ASN A 55 -3.62 -15.57 -12.85
C ASN A 55 -3.51 -15.56 -11.32
N PHE A 56 -4.37 -14.81 -10.62
CA PHE A 56 -4.42 -14.81 -9.17
C PHE A 56 -4.76 -16.20 -8.62
N SER A 57 -4.08 -16.62 -7.58
CA SER A 57 -4.35 -17.85 -6.84
C SER A 57 -4.44 -17.56 -5.35
N GLU A 58 -5.09 -18.44 -4.60
CA GLU A 58 -5.06 -18.38 -3.14
C GLU A 58 -3.62 -18.40 -2.62
N ASN A 59 -3.40 -17.74 -1.50
CA ASN A 59 -2.08 -17.52 -0.89
C ASN A 59 -1.11 -16.65 -1.73
N ALA A 60 -1.60 -15.95 -2.77
CA ALA A 60 -0.80 -14.99 -3.50
C ALA A 60 -0.42 -13.78 -2.61
N PRO A 61 0.72 -13.13 -2.85
CA PRO A 61 1.10 -11.93 -2.12
C PRO A 61 0.09 -10.79 -2.26
N LEU A 62 0.03 -9.94 -1.24
CA LEU A 62 -0.71 -8.67 -1.26
C LEU A 62 0.28 -7.51 -1.25
N VAL A 63 0.15 -6.59 -2.20
CA VAL A 63 0.95 -5.37 -2.29
C VAL A 63 0.05 -4.16 -2.14
N MET A 64 0.30 -3.33 -1.12
CA MET A 64 -0.37 -2.03 -0.96
C MET A 64 0.47 -0.92 -1.58
N ILE A 65 -0.18 -0.03 -2.35
CA ILE A 65 0.47 1.13 -2.98
C ILE A 65 -0.21 2.42 -2.52
N LEU A 66 0.51 3.25 -1.78
CA LEU A 66 0.01 4.43 -1.10
C LEU A 66 0.34 5.71 -1.87
N HIS A 67 -0.70 6.52 -2.17
CA HIS A 67 -0.54 7.79 -2.89
C HIS A 67 0.14 8.87 -2.04
N GLY A 68 0.64 9.92 -2.68
CA GLY A 68 1.22 11.11 -2.03
C GLY A 68 0.15 12.07 -1.49
N TYR A 69 0.61 13.10 -0.76
CA TYR A 69 -0.23 14.22 -0.30
C TYR A 69 -0.94 14.88 -1.47
N THR A 70 -2.19 15.33 -1.29
CA THR A 70 -3.08 15.90 -2.32
C THR A 70 -3.50 14.97 -3.44
N SER A 71 -2.94 13.77 -3.52
CA SER A 71 -3.21 12.78 -4.55
C SER A 71 -4.36 11.83 -4.14
N ASN A 72 -4.58 10.76 -4.90
CA ASN A 72 -5.62 9.78 -4.65
C ASN A 72 -5.23 8.39 -5.17
N ASN A 73 -6.05 7.39 -4.84
CA ASN A 73 -5.85 6.00 -5.22
C ASN A 73 -5.84 5.78 -6.75
N ASN A 74 -6.66 6.50 -7.52
CA ASN A 74 -6.69 6.39 -8.98
C ASN A 74 -5.42 6.96 -9.63
N ASN A 75 -4.89 8.05 -9.08
CA ASN A 75 -3.66 8.64 -9.61
C ASN A 75 -2.49 7.68 -9.45
N ILE A 76 -2.27 7.14 -8.22
CA ILE A 76 -1.14 6.22 -8.01
C ILE A 76 -1.32 4.90 -8.75
N LEU A 77 -2.52 4.39 -8.90
CA LEU A 77 -2.81 3.25 -9.76
C LEU A 77 -2.36 3.53 -11.20
N THR A 78 -2.69 4.73 -11.72
CA THR A 78 -2.41 5.10 -13.09
C THR A 78 -0.91 5.22 -13.38
N TYR A 79 -0.17 5.93 -12.52
CA TYR A 79 1.25 6.17 -12.81
C TYR A 79 2.16 5.04 -12.34
N SER A 80 1.85 4.36 -11.25
CA SER A 80 2.66 3.23 -10.80
C SER A 80 2.56 2.04 -11.75
N LYS A 81 1.43 1.88 -12.45
CA LYS A 81 1.16 0.73 -13.35
C LYS A 81 1.43 -0.62 -12.68
N MET A 82 1.30 -0.69 -11.34
CA MET A 82 1.58 -1.92 -10.59
C MET A 82 0.68 -3.09 -11.02
N ASN A 83 -0.51 -2.78 -11.59
CA ASN A 83 -1.40 -3.79 -12.18
C ASN A 83 -0.69 -4.61 -13.27
N THR A 84 0.10 -3.97 -14.13
CA THR A 84 0.85 -4.65 -15.19
C THR A 84 1.88 -5.63 -14.61
N ILE A 85 2.53 -5.23 -13.52
CA ILE A 85 3.48 -6.10 -12.81
C ILE A 85 2.73 -7.26 -12.13
N ALA A 86 1.56 -6.99 -11.56
CA ALA A 86 0.71 -8.00 -10.95
C ALA A 86 0.22 -9.05 -11.96
N ASP A 87 -0.15 -8.64 -13.17
CA ASP A 87 -0.54 -9.56 -14.26
C ASP A 87 0.57 -10.55 -14.64
N GLN A 88 1.82 -10.10 -14.58
CA GLN A 88 2.97 -10.93 -14.88
C GLN A 88 3.36 -11.89 -13.75
N ASN A 89 3.00 -11.54 -12.51
CA ASN A 89 3.53 -12.21 -11.32
C ASN A 89 2.47 -12.81 -10.38
N GLY A 90 1.19 -12.58 -10.59
CA GLY A 90 0.09 -13.24 -9.88
C GLY A 90 -0.19 -12.74 -8.46
N PHE A 91 0.20 -11.52 -8.10
CA PHE A 91 -0.10 -10.94 -6.78
C PHE A 91 -1.29 -9.95 -6.83
N MET A 92 -1.98 -9.77 -5.72
CA MET A 92 -3.05 -8.79 -5.59
C MET A 92 -2.50 -7.41 -5.25
N VAL A 93 -3.07 -6.34 -5.84
CA VAL A 93 -2.71 -4.97 -5.51
C VAL A 93 -3.88 -4.27 -4.82
N CYS A 94 -3.59 -3.56 -3.74
CA CYS A 94 -4.54 -2.68 -3.07
C CYS A 94 -4.05 -1.23 -3.15
N TYR A 95 -4.94 -0.33 -3.58
CA TYR A 95 -4.71 1.11 -3.61
C TYR A 95 -5.70 1.78 -2.64
N PRO A 96 -5.34 1.92 -1.36
CA PRO A 96 -6.20 2.60 -0.41
C PRO A 96 -6.26 4.11 -0.67
N GLN A 97 -7.34 4.75 -0.20
CA GLN A 97 -7.51 6.21 -0.24
C GLN A 97 -7.24 6.81 1.13
N GLY A 98 -6.32 7.76 1.20
CA GLY A 98 -6.05 8.59 2.36
C GLY A 98 -7.25 9.46 2.73
N SER A 99 -7.32 9.88 3.99
CA SER A 99 -8.37 10.78 4.48
C SER A 99 -8.08 12.24 4.13
N ILE A 100 -9.08 13.10 4.28
CA ILE A 100 -8.90 14.54 4.14
C ILE A 100 -8.43 15.11 5.49
N THR A 101 -7.28 15.79 5.50
CA THR A 101 -6.84 16.50 6.71
C THR A 101 -7.67 17.76 6.95
N PRO A 102 -8.17 17.96 8.17
CA PRO A 102 -8.91 19.18 8.51
C PRO A 102 -8.04 20.44 8.44
N LEU A 103 -6.72 20.30 8.52
CA LEU A 103 -5.79 21.42 8.54
C LEU A 103 -5.68 22.13 7.19
N THR A 104 -5.73 21.38 6.08
CA THR A 104 -5.54 21.94 4.73
C THR A 104 -6.65 21.58 3.74
N GLY A 105 -7.59 20.69 4.11
CA GLY A 105 -8.61 20.19 3.22
C GLY A 105 -8.10 19.23 2.13
N GLN A 106 -6.87 18.77 2.25
CA GLN A 106 -6.23 17.88 1.27
C GLN A 106 -6.20 16.43 1.73
N THR A 107 -6.12 15.52 0.77
CA THR A 107 -5.92 14.09 1.06
C THR A 107 -4.52 13.81 1.59
N HIS A 108 -4.43 12.95 2.60
CA HIS A 108 -3.16 12.61 3.24
C HIS A 108 -3.20 11.25 3.93
N TRP A 109 -2.04 10.77 4.35
CA TRP A 109 -1.81 9.72 5.32
C TRP A 109 -1.26 10.33 6.60
N ASN A 110 -1.85 9.96 7.74
CA ASN A 110 -1.32 10.35 9.04
C ASN A 110 -0.19 9.39 9.45
N ALA A 111 0.99 9.66 8.92
CA ALA A 111 2.22 8.90 9.16
C ALA A 111 2.95 9.42 10.40
N ASN A 112 2.28 9.41 11.57
CA ASN A 112 2.75 10.06 12.80
C ASN A 112 3.08 11.56 12.61
N LEU A 113 2.41 12.17 11.62
CA LEU A 113 2.46 13.60 11.35
C LEU A 113 1.39 14.33 12.17
N GLN A 114 1.62 15.59 12.49
CA GLN A 114 0.67 16.41 13.25
C GLN A 114 -0.42 17.06 12.35
N MET A 115 -0.80 16.39 11.27
CA MET A 115 -1.75 16.92 10.27
C MET A 115 -3.19 16.55 10.59
N SER A 116 -3.41 15.47 11.32
CA SER A 116 -4.73 14.97 11.73
C SER A 116 -4.62 13.98 12.87
N ASN A 117 -5.76 13.54 13.42
CA ASN A 117 -5.84 12.48 14.43
C ASN A 117 -6.42 11.17 13.82
N VAL A 118 -6.41 11.02 12.51
CA VAL A 118 -6.91 9.81 11.86
C VAL A 118 -5.93 8.65 12.10
N ASN A 119 -6.45 7.49 12.50
CA ASN A 119 -5.64 6.30 12.72
C ASN A 119 -5.49 5.49 11.41
N ASP A 120 -4.62 5.95 10.53
CA ASP A 120 -4.35 5.28 9.26
C ASP A 120 -3.57 3.98 9.44
N ILE A 121 -2.78 3.84 10.51
CA ILE A 121 -2.06 2.60 10.85
C ILE A 121 -3.06 1.46 11.07
N GLU A 122 -4.07 1.70 11.90
CA GLU A 122 -5.11 0.72 12.17
C GLU A 122 -5.99 0.45 10.94
N PHE A 123 -6.35 1.50 10.18
CA PHE A 123 -7.11 1.35 8.94
C PHE A 123 -6.40 0.41 7.97
N LEU A 124 -5.13 0.64 7.67
CA LEU A 124 -4.37 -0.15 6.71
C LEU A 124 -4.13 -1.58 7.22
N SER A 125 -3.90 -1.76 8.52
CA SER A 125 -3.77 -3.08 9.15
C SER A 125 -5.07 -3.89 9.07
N ASN A 126 -6.22 -3.27 9.37
CA ASN A 126 -7.52 -3.91 9.28
C ASN A 126 -7.90 -4.23 7.83
N LEU A 127 -7.52 -3.35 6.90
CA LEU A 127 -7.74 -3.58 5.47
C LEU A 127 -6.97 -4.80 4.96
N VAL A 128 -5.72 -5.01 5.40
CA VAL A 128 -4.98 -6.26 5.12
C VAL A 128 -5.77 -7.47 5.60
N SER A 129 -6.24 -7.45 6.85
CA SER A 129 -6.98 -8.58 7.43
C SER A 129 -8.28 -8.87 6.66
N THR A 130 -9.01 -7.83 6.26
CA THR A 130 -10.23 -7.95 5.44
C THR A 130 -9.92 -8.61 4.09
N ILE A 131 -8.90 -8.12 3.37
CA ILE A 131 -8.51 -8.66 2.07
C ILE A 131 -8.05 -10.12 2.19
N GLN A 132 -7.29 -10.45 3.22
CA GLN A 132 -6.85 -11.82 3.49
C GLN A 132 -8.03 -12.77 3.75
N GLN A 133 -9.04 -12.32 4.46
CA GLN A 133 -10.24 -13.12 4.76
C GLN A 133 -11.10 -13.34 3.52
N GLU A 134 -11.34 -12.28 2.74
CA GLU A 134 -12.23 -12.33 1.57
C GLU A 134 -11.60 -13.04 0.38
N PHE A 135 -10.34 -12.73 0.08
CA PHE A 135 -9.68 -13.17 -1.15
C PHE A 135 -8.62 -14.25 -0.94
N LYS A 136 -8.42 -14.69 0.30
CA LYS A 136 -7.42 -15.72 0.64
C LYS A 136 -6.00 -15.38 0.17
N THR A 137 -5.63 -14.09 0.23
CA THR A 137 -4.24 -13.69 -0.01
C THR A 137 -3.32 -14.20 1.10
N SER A 138 -2.02 -14.22 0.84
CA SER A 138 -1.03 -14.70 1.81
C SER A 138 -1.11 -13.94 3.13
N LYS A 139 -1.01 -14.68 4.23
CA LYS A 139 -0.91 -14.08 5.58
C LYS A 139 0.49 -13.52 5.84
N ASP A 140 1.51 -14.12 5.21
CA ASP A 140 2.91 -13.83 5.50
C ASP A 140 3.57 -12.91 4.44
N ASN A 141 2.99 -12.82 3.23
CA ASN A 141 3.56 -12.07 2.12
C ASN A 141 2.74 -10.82 1.84
N VAL A 142 2.79 -9.87 2.78
CA VAL A 142 2.16 -8.55 2.68
C VAL A 142 3.24 -7.48 2.59
N PHE A 143 3.14 -6.62 1.58
CA PHE A 143 4.13 -5.60 1.28
C PHE A 143 3.45 -4.24 1.11
N VAL A 144 4.19 -3.17 1.42
CA VAL A 144 3.70 -1.81 1.21
C VAL A 144 4.75 -0.94 0.53
N ALA A 145 4.29 -0.18 -0.45
CA ALA A 145 5.07 0.89 -1.08
C ALA A 145 4.26 2.16 -1.16
N GLY A 146 4.92 3.31 -1.15
CA GLY A 146 4.23 4.58 -1.29
C GLY A 146 5.12 5.70 -1.81
N MET A 147 4.48 6.71 -2.40
CA MET A 147 5.14 7.91 -2.86
C MET A 147 4.99 9.04 -1.85
N SER A 148 6.05 9.83 -1.61
CA SER A 148 5.96 11.06 -0.82
C SER A 148 5.33 10.79 0.56
N ASN A 149 4.22 11.43 0.91
CA ASN A 149 3.45 11.15 2.13
C ASN A 149 3.05 9.66 2.27
N GLY A 150 2.78 8.96 1.16
CA GLY A 150 2.61 7.50 1.17
C GLY A 150 3.90 6.76 1.50
N GLY A 151 5.07 7.30 1.14
CA GLY A 151 6.38 6.79 1.54
C GLY A 151 6.66 6.98 3.04
N PHE A 152 6.26 8.14 3.61
CA PHE A 152 6.26 8.35 5.06
C PHE A 152 5.40 7.29 5.76
N MET A 153 4.16 7.08 5.27
CA MET A 153 3.26 6.08 5.83
C MET A 153 3.82 4.66 5.71
N SER A 154 4.54 4.36 4.63
CA SER A 154 5.21 3.07 4.46
C SER A 154 6.27 2.84 5.56
N TYR A 155 7.07 3.84 5.89
CA TYR A 155 8.01 3.76 7.01
C TYR A 155 7.30 3.62 8.37
N THR A 156 6.24 4.39 8.61
CA THR A 156 5.43 4.27 9.82
C THR A 156 4.90 2.85 10.00
N LEU A 157 4.38 2.23 8.92
CA LEU A 157 3.95 0.83 8.95
C LEU A 157 5.11 -0.14 9.20
N GLY A 158 6.28 0.13 8.63
CA GLY A 158 7.50 -0.63 8.90
C GLY A 158 7.93 -0.57 10.37
N CYS A 159 7.79 0.59 11.00
CA CYS A 159 8.12 0.77 12.42
C CYS A 159 7.09 0.12 13.36
N GLU A 160 5.80 0.26 13.07
CA GLU A 160 4.74 -0.09 14.03
C GLU A 160 4.00 -1.40 13.70
N LYS A 161 4.09 -1.87 12.46
CA LYS A 161 3.37 -3.05 11.93
C LYS A 161 4.27 -4.00 11.15
N SER A 162 5.52 -4.15 11.59
CA SER A 162 6.46 -5.12 11.01
C SER A 162 6.06 -6.59 11.21
N ASP A 163 5.05 -6.84 12.03
CA ASP A 163 4.36 -8.13 12.17
C ASP A 163 3.38 -8.41 11.01
N ILE A 164 2.93 -7.37 10.30
CA ILE A 164 2.03 -7.46 9.16
C ILE A 164 2.78 -7.25 7.84
N PHE A 165 3.55 -6.16 7.76
CA PHE A 165 4.25 -5.76 6.54
C PHE A 165 5.68 -6.30 6.51
N LYS A 166 5.92 -7.25 5.63
CA LYS A 166 7.16 -8.02 5.55
C LYS A 166 8.32 -7.25 4.92
N ALA A 167 8.04 -6.32 4.04
CA ALA A 167 8.99 -5.38 3.46
C ALA A 167 8.32 -4.08 3.06
N VAL A 168 9.09 -3.00 3.05
CA VAL A 168 8.62 -1.63 2.84
C VAL A 168 9.41 -0.95 1.73
N ALA A 169 8.72 -0.20 0.85
CA ALA A 169 9.35 0.68 -0.12
C ALA A 169 8.85 2.11 0.00
N SER A 170 9.76 3.07 0.05
CA SER A 170 9.45 4.51 0.09
C SER A 170 10.06 5.22 -1.12
N ILE A 171 9.21 5.86 -1.91
CA ILE A 171 9.61 6.58 -3.11
C ILE A 171 9.44 8.07 -2.86
N THR A 172 10.51 8.83 -2.91
CA THR A 172 10.55 10.27 -2.59
C THR A 172 9.84 10.65 -1.29
N GLY A 173 9.74 9.68 -0.38
CA GLY A 173 9.34 9.84 1.01
C GLY A 173 10.53 9.67 1.94
N THR A 174 10.29 9.71 3.25
CA THR A 174 11.28 9.45 4.30
C THR A 174 10.58 9.10 5.60
N MET A 175 11.33 8.90 6.69
CA MET A 175 10.76 8.79 8.04
C MET A 175 10.26 10.16 8.53
N SER A 176 9.12 10.19 9.23
CA SER A 176 8.71 11.38 9.97
C SER A 176 9.68 11.68 11.11
N GLY A 177 9.73 12.92 11.59
CA GLY A 177 10.54 13.28 12.77
C GLY A 177 10.14 12.48 14.01
N TYR A 178 8.87 12.11 14.14
CA TYR A 178 8.39 11.24 15.21
C TYR A 178 8.92 9.80 15.06
N ASP A 179 8.76 9.21 13.88
CA ASP A 179 9.23 7.84 13.63
C ASP A 179 10.74 7.73 13.76
N TRP A 180 11.49 8.77 13.31
CA TRP A 180 12.92 8.83 13.48
C TRP A 180 13.38 8.68 14.95
N GLN A 181 12.62 9.26 15.88
CA GLN A 181 12.93 9.22 17.30
C GLN A 181 12.40 7.99 18.03
N ASN A 182 11.32 7.37 17.50
CA ASN A 182 10.56 6.36 18.25
C ASN A 182 10.46 5.00 17.53
N CYS A 183 11.01 4.85 16.32
CA CYS A 183 10.90 3.61 15.55
C CYS A 183 11.64 2.45 16.24
N SER A 184 10.87 1.43 16.61
CA SER A 184 11.39 0.21 17.22
C SER A 184 10.57 -0.99 16.74
N PRO A 185 10.80 -1.46 15.51
CA PRO A 185 9.98 -2.51 14.90
C PRO A 185 10.10 -3.83 15.65
N ALA A 186 8.98 -4.54 15.81
CA ALA A 186 8.94 -5.85 16.46
C ALA A 186 9.75 -6.90 15.68
N TYR A 187 9.80 -6.79 14.38
CA TYR A 187 10.58 -7.63 13.49
C TYR A 187 11.49 -6.78 12.60
N LYS A 188 12.69 -7.27 12.35
CA LYS A 188 13.59 -6.67 11.36
C LYS A 188 13.01 -6.93 9.95
N ILE A 189 12.85 -5.89 9.16
CA ILE A 189 12.27 -5.97 7.82
C ILE A 189 13.19 -5.29 6.79
N PRO A 190 13.25 -5.82 5.58
CA PRO A 190 13.97 -5.20 4.48
C PRO A 190 13.29 -3.90 4.02
N ILE A 191 14.12 -2.94 3.58
CA ILE A 191 13.70 -1.61 3.16
C ILE A 191 14.21 -1.30 1.77
N LEU A 192 13.36 -0.68 0.94
CA LEU A 192 13.77 0.02 -0.28
C LEU A 192 13.46 1.51 -0.15
N GLN A 193 14.46 2.35 -0.35
CA GLN A 193 14.32 3.80 -0.47
C GLN A 193 14.74 4.24 -1.86
N MET A 194 13.99 5.17 -2.45
CA MET A 194 14.35 5.86 -3.67
C MET A 194 14.19 7.37 -3.47
N SER A 195 15.26 8.15 -3.73
CA SER A 195 15.25 9.61 -3.53
C SER A 195 16.03 10.34 -4.61
N GLY A 196 15.47 11.46 -5.05
CA GLY A 196 16.13 12.40 -5.93
C GLY A 196 16.99 13.42 -5.17
N THR A 197 18.21 13.71 -5.64
CA THR A 197 19.09 14.68 -4.96
C THR A 197 18.65 16.13 -5.14
N ASN A 198 17.78 16.41 -6.13
CA ASN A 198 17.18 17.72 -6.37
C ASN A 198 15.69 17.79 -5.91
N ASP A 199 15.25 16.83 -5.09
CA ASP A 199 13.89 16.87 -4.52
C ASP A 199 13.74 18.08 -3.57
N ARG A 200 12.86 19.02 -3.96
CA ARG A 200 12.57 20.23 -3.17
C ARG A 200 11.34 20.08 -2.30
N THR A 201 10.60 18.98 -2.43
CA THR A 201 9.40 18.68 -1.65
C THR A 201 9.74 17.89 -0.40
N VAL A 202 10.55 16.83 -0.56
CA VAL A 202 11.15 16.04 0.51
C VAL A 202 12.67 16.10 0.34
N PRO A 203 13.32 17.17 0.85
CA PRO A 203 14.73 17.39 0.61
C PRO A 203 15.62 16.27 1.13
N TRP A 204 16.61 15.94 0.34
CA TRP A 204 17.62 14.93 0.62
C TRP A 204 18.34 15.12 1.96
N ASP A 205 18.62 16.36 2.30
CA ASP A 205 19.40 16.74 3.49
C ASP A 205 18.57 16.80 4.78
N GLY A 206 17.30 16.46 4.74
CA GLY A 206 16.43 16.49 5.92
C GLY A 206 15.95 17.87 6.33
N THR A 207 16.11 18.89 5.49
CA THR A 207 15.67 20.29 5.77
C THR A 207 14.19 20.51 5.47
N MET A 208 13.38 19.48 5.48
CA MET A 208 11.96 19.53 5.21
C MET A 208 11.24 20.53 6.12
N ASN A 209 10.37 21.33 5.50
CA ASN A 209 9.57 22.31 6.21
C ASN A 209 8.68 21.66 7.27
N THR A 210 8.77 22.15 8.51
CA THR A 210 7.95 21.67 9.64
C THR A 210 6.56 22.31 9.72
N ALA A 211 6.25 23.28 8.84
CA ALA A 211 4.92 23.91 8.81
C ALA A 211 3.80 22.89 8.50
N LEU A 212 2.58 23.24 8.85
CA LEU A 212 1.37 22.45 8.58
C LEU A 212 1.44 21.00 9.12
N GLY A 213 2.21 20.78 10.18
CA GLY A 213 2.27 19.48 10.86
C GLY A 213 3.20 18.44 10.25
N TRP A 214 4.06 18.80 9.30
CA TRP A 214 5.01 17.85 8.71
C TRP A 214 6.10 17.35 9.69
N GLY A 215 6.47 18.14 10.71
CA GLY A 215 7.29 17.66 11.82
C GLY A 215 8.78 17.51 11.54
N GLY A 216 9.23 17.84 10.33
CA GLY A 216 10.62 17.65 9.91
C GLY A 216 10.90 16.25 9.38
N ALA A 217 12.12 16.04 8.90
CA ALA A 217 12.59 14.76 8.36
C ALA A 217 14.10 14.63 8.57
N PRO A 218 14.61 13.42 8.83
CA PRO A 218 16.05 13.18 8.89
C PRO A 218 16.70 13.25 7.50
N HIS A 219 18.02 13.41 7.48
CA HIS A 219 18.81 13.24 6.26
C HIS A 219 18.64 11.81 5.72
N ILE A 220 18.50 11.65 4.40
CA ILE A 220 18.15 10.35 3.83
C ILE A 220 19.22 9.27 4.06
N LEU A 221 20.49 9.65 4.06
CA LEU A 221 21.58 8.70 4.34
C LEU A 221 21.56 8.21 5.79
N ASP A 222 21.14 9.05 6.74
CA ASP A 222 21.00 8.65 8.15
C ASP A 222 19.84 7.65 8.29
N VAL A 223 18.75 7.81 7.53
CA VAL A 223 17.65 6.83 7.46
C VAL A 223 18.17 5.49 6.94
N MET A 224 19.00 5.50 5.91
CA MET A 224 19.57 4.27 5.35
C MET A 224 20.49 3.57 6.33
N GLU A 225 21.31 4.32 7.06
CA GLU A 225 22.20 3.75 8.08
C GLU A 225 21.38 3.18 9.25
N PHE A 226 20.39 3.91 9.75
CA PHE A 226 19.49 3.45 10.79
C PHE A 226 18.85 2.07 10.46
N TRP A 227 18.29 1.92 9.25
CA TRP A 227 17.69 0.66 8.85
C TRP A 227 18.73 -0.45 8.57
N SER A 228 19.91 -0.06 8.09
CA SER A 228 21.06 -0.98 7.93
C SER A 228 21.48 -1.55 9.28
N ASP A 229 21.62 -0.70 10.30
CA ASP A 229 21.98 -1.11 11.66
C ASP A 229 20.90 -1.99 12.29
N LEU A 230 19.62 -1.58 12.17
CA LEU A 230 18.50 -2.41 12.64
C LEU A 230 18.52 -3.82 12.03
N ASN A 231 18.80 -3.91 10.74
CA ASN A 231 18.90 -5.19 10.03
C ASN A 231 20.24 -5.91 10.26
N ALA A 232 21.22 -5.27 10.88
CA ALA A 232 22.59 -5.77 11.06
C ALA A 232 23.25 -6.10 9.71
N CYS A 233 23.12 -5.24 8.72
CA CYS A 233 23.78 -5.38 7.43
C CYS A 233 25.29 -5.23 7.59
N THR A 234 26.07 -6.04 6.87
CA THR A 234 27.53 -6.12 7.03
C THR A 234 28.32 -5.90 5.74
N GLN A 235 27.62 -5.73 4.63
CA GLN A 235 28.24 -5.63 3.31
C GLN A 235 27.53 -4.57 2.47
N ASP A 236 28.32 -3.76 1.77
CA ASP A 236 27.81 -2.78 0.81
C ASP A 236 28.19 -3.19 -0.62
N GLU A 237 27.26 -3.01 -1.54
CA GLU A 237 27.47 -3.15 -2.99
C GLU A 237 26.87 -1.96 -3.69
N ILE A 238 27.60 -1.32 -4.59
CA ILE A 238 27.11 -0.20 -5.39
C ILE A 238 26.99 -0.66 -6.85
N ILE A 239 25.85 -0.33 -7.47
CA ILE A 239 25.53 -0.63 -8.86
C ILE A 239 25.09 0.67 -9.53
N ASP A 240 25.80 1.09 -10.57
CA ASP A 240 25.37 2.19 -11.41
C ASP A 240 24.50 1.67 -12.54
N PHE A 241 23.34 2.30 -12.76
CA PHE A 241 22.49 2.00 -13.89
C PHE A 241 22.98 2.75 -15.13
N PRO A 242 22.78 2.18 -16.34
CA PRO A 242 23.04 2.91 -17.57
C PRO A 242 22.17 4.16 -17.67
N ASP A 243 22.74 5.30 -18.01
CA ASP A 243 22.04 6.52 -18.41
C ASP A 243 21.46 6.32 -19.81
N ILE A 244 20.19 5.91 -19.86
CA ILE A 244 19.47 5.55 -21.09
C ILE A 244 18.83 6.78 -21.72
N ASP A 245 18.27 7.68 -20.90
CA ASP A 245 17.67 8.94 -21.34
C ASP A 245 18.42 10.16 -20.81
N LYS A 246 19.46 10.55 -21.52
CA LYS A 246 20.27 11.74 -21.17
C LYS A 246 19.48 13.05 -21.16
N SER A 247 18.26 13.06 -21.71
CA SER A 247 17.45 14.28 -21.79
C SER A 247 16.76 14.60 -20.46
N ASP A 248 16.69 13.66 -19.53
CA ASP A 248 16.11 13.88 -18.20
C ASP A 248 17.11 14.48 -17.18
N TYR A 249 18.39 14.58 -17.59
CA TYR A 249 19.48 15.15 -16.78
C TYR A 249 19.68 14.50 -15.42
N SER A 250 19.39 13.23 -15.32
CA SER A 250 19.53 12.47 -14.07
C SER A 250 20.16 11.09 -14.30
N THR A 251 20.77 10.52 -13.29
CA THR A 251 21.35 9.18 -13.32
C THR A 251 20.98 8.42 -12.07
N VAL A 252 21.03 7.08 -12.11
CA VAL A 252 20.64 6.24 -10.99
C VAL A 252 21.80 5.37 -10.52
N SER A 253 22.02 5.36 -9.21
CA SER A 253 22.85 4.36 -8.56
C SER A 253 22.06 3.66 -7.44
N LEU A 254 22.36 2.38 -7.24
CA LEU A 254 21.78 1.56 -6.18
C LEU A 254 22.87 1.15 -5.20
N THR A 255 22.75 1.58 -3.96
CA THR A 255 23.52 1.04 -2.84
C THR A 255 22.71 -0.09 -2.19
N LYS A 256 23.28 -1.29 -2.16
CA LYS A 256 22.70 -2.44 -1.45
C LYS A 256 23.48 -2.70 -0.18
N LYS A 257 22.83 -2.51 0.95
CA LYS A 257 23.36 -2.95 2.26
C LYS A 257 22.82 -4.36 2.50
N LYS A 258 23.71 -5.36 2.56
CA LYS A 258 23.42 -6.80 2.56
C LYS A 258 24.01 -7.51 3.78
N GLY A 259 23.73 -8.82 3.86
CA GLY A 259 24.24 -9.66 4.96
C GLY A 259 23.54 -9.42 6.29
N GLY A 260 22.36 -8.84 6.25
CA GLY A 260 21.53 -8.58 7.41
C GLY A 260 20.94 -9.85 8.03
N SER A 261 20.39 -9.72 9.22
CA SER A 261 19.64 -10.78 9.91
C SER A 261 18.48 -11.25 9.03
N TYR A 262 18.24 -12.57 9.01
CA TYR A 262 17.18 -13.20 8.19
C TYR A 262 17.30 -12.94 6.68
N ASN A 263 18.50 -12.67 6.19
CA ASN A 263 18.79 -12.29 4.80
C ASN A 263 18.10 -10.97 4.37
N ASN A 264 17.82 -10.09 5.34
CA ASN A 264 17.30 -8.75 5.06
C ASN A 264 18.36 -7.89 4.38
N GLU A 265 17.89 -6.96 3.55
CA GLU A 265 18.70 -5.98 2.85
C GLU A 265 18.06 -4.59 2.96
N VAL A 266 18.89 -3.54 2.85
CA VAL A 266 18.43 -2.17 2.68
C VAL A 266 18.91 -1.69 1.32
N LEU A 267 17.97 -1.39 0.43
CA LEU A 267 18.23 -0.92 -0.93
C LEU A 267 18.01 0.58 -1.00
N PHE A 268 19.00 1.28 -1.50
CA PHE A 268 18.94 2.72 -1.68
C PHE A 268 19.21 3.11 -3.13
N TYR A 269 18.14 3.51 -3.82
CA TYR A 269 18.23 4.09 -5.17
C TYR A 269 18.40 5.61 -5.05
N LYS A 270 19.61 6.06 -5.33
CA LYS A 270 19.93 7.49 -5.44
C LYS A 270 19.72 7.92 -6.89
N VAL A 271 18.78 8.86 -7.10
CA VAL A 271 18.56 9.49 -8.40
C VAL A 271 19.29 10.83 -8.39
N GLU A 272 20.52 10.85 -8.90
CA GLU A 272 21.33 12.07 -9.00
C GLU A 272 20.71 13.01 -10.01
N GLY A 273 20.45 14.27 -9.63
CA GLY A 273 19.72 15.24 -10.45
C GLY A 273 18.20 15.07 -10.43
N GLY A 274 17.67 13.94 -9.92
CA GLY A 274 16.24 13.65 -9.84
C GLY A 274 15.48 14.55 -8.87
N GLY A 275 14.20 14.78 -9.14
CA GLY A 275 13.29 15.59 -8.34
C GLY A 275 12.36 14.74 -7.48
N HIS A 276 11.15 15.29 -7.23
CA HIS A 276 10.06 14.60 -6.50
C HIS A 276 9.27 13.71 -7.46
N ASP A 277 9.90 12.63 -7.92
CA ASP A 277 9.48 11.88 -9.08
C ASP A 277 9.12 10.41 -8.75
N TRP A 278 8.43 9.76 -9.69
CA TRP A 278 8.29 8.31 -9.78
C TRP A 278 9.04 7.84 -11.03
N PRO A 279 10.33 7.50 -10.92
CA PRO A 279 11.16 7.09 -12.05
C PRO A 279 10.49 6.03 -12.94
N GLY A 280 10.55 6.22 -14.25
CA GLY A 280 9.84 5.40 -15.24
C GLY A 280 8.40 5.83 -15.52
N ALA A 281 7.81 6.72 -14.70
CA ALA A 281 6.53 7.37 -15.00
C ALA A 281 6.73 8.86 -15.37
N TRP A 282 7.55 9.56 -14.59
CA TRP A 282 8.07 10.90 -14.88
C TRP A 282 9.38 11.10 -14.11
N GLY A 283 10.14 12.13 -14.46
CA GLY A 283 11.50 12.36 -13.98
C GLY A 283 12.47 11.41 -14.65
N ASN A 284 13.31 10.73 -13.89
CA ASN A 284 14.28 9.78 -14.42
C ASN A 284 13.61 8.65 -15.21
N GLN A 285 14.20 8.29 -16.35
CA GLN A 285 13.71 7.25 -17.27
C GLN A 285 14.65 6.06 -17.39
N ASP A 286 15.72 5.99 -16.59
CA ASP A 286 16.72 4.91 -16.66
C ASP A 286 16.22 3.63 -15.98
N ILE A 287 15.26 3.76 -15.06
CA ILE A 287 14.67 2.64 -14.33
C ILE A 287 13.14 2.71 -14.30
N ASN A 288 12.51 1.58 -14.05
CA ASN A 288 11.08 1.50 -13.73
C ASN A 288 10.90 1.21 -12.24
N THR A 289 10.48 2.21 -11.50
CA THR A 289 10.28 2.11 -10.04
C THR A 289 9.42 0.93 -9.63
N SER A 290 8.31 0.69 -10.33
CA SER A 290 7.38 -0.40 -9.96
C SER A 290 7.98 -1.78 -10.19
N GLU A 291 8.81 -1.94 -11.23
CA GLU A 291 9.58 -3.18 -11.45
C GLU A 291 10.64 -3.38 -10.36
N GLU A 292 11.35 -2.32 -9.97
CA GLU A 292 12.37 -2.40 -8.92
C GLU A 292 11.73 -2.71 -7.55
N ILE A 293 10.58 -2.11 -7.22
CA ILE A 293 9.78 -2.44 -6.03
C ILE A 293 9.40 -3.93 -6.04
N TRP A 294 8.88 -4.43 -7.16
CA TRP A 294 8.49 -5.85 -7.22
C TRP A 294 9.70 -6.80 -7.17
N LYS A 295 10.79 -6.48 -7.87
CA LYS A 295 12.05 -7.26 -7.78
C LYS A 295 12.53 -7.36 -6.33
N PHE A 296 12.40 -6.28 -5.58
CA PHE A 296 12.73 -6.26 -4.15
C PHE A 296 11.77 -7.14 -3.35
N PHE A 297 10.46 -6.91 -3.41
CA PHE A 297 9.47 -7.67 -2.64
C PHE A 297 9.52 -9.16 -2.93
N LYS A 298 9.70 -9.53 -4.20
CA LYS A 298 9.75 -10.93 -4.64
C LYS A 298 10.84 -11.75 -3.97
N LYS A 299 11.96 -11.13 -3.60
CA LYS A 299 13.07 -11.83 -2.88
C LYS A 299 12.68 -12.21 -1.46
N HIS A 300 11.67 -11.56 -0.89
CA HIS A 300 11.23 -11.73 0.48
C HIS A 300 9.92 -12.54 0.60
N ILE A 301 9.47 -13.16 -0.46
CA ILE A 301 8.36 -14.13 -0.44
C ILE A 301 8.85 -15.44 0.18
N ASN A 302 8.07 -15.96 1.15
CA ASN A 302 8.31 -17.26 1.77
C ASN A 302 7.67 -18.38 0.96
#